data_285dc5fb4c004f610ce6b4b3ea542880
#
_entry.id   285dc5fb4c004f610ce6b4b3ea542880
#
_cell.length_a   1.000
_cell.length_b   1.000
_cell.length_c   1.000
_cell.angle_alpha   90.00
_cell.angle_beta   90.00
_cell.angle_gamma   90.00
#
_symmetry.space_group_name_H-M   'P 1'
#
loop_
_entity.id
_entity.type
_entity.pdbx_description
1 polymer ?
#
loop_
_entity_poly.entity_id
_entity_poly.type
_entity_poly.pdbx_seq_one_letter_code
_entity_poly.pdbx_strand_id
1 'polypeptide(L)'
;PLTLGAILTILLAPLVHAIRRRTGYAGACIKCGRTYCPRCKSAHESATFCTQCIHIYLKRDGVSMATKRAKLEEVSGHQGGMLARNRWLATFLPGSAQFIEGRTVAGTIGAFLFVFFISLALLSGRLAPVLAPGDAARMLVRIVAIALAVILWIFMTLPIYRRRVSL
;
A
#
# COMPACT_ATOMS: atom_id res chain seq x y z
N PRO A 1 -21.67 1.90 -20.43
CA PRO A 1 -20.89 0.66 -20.26
C PRO A 1 -19.81 0.79 -19.19
N LEU A 2 -19.15 1.95 -19.03
CA LEU A 2 -18.12 2.18 -18.00
C LEU A 2 -18.65 2.09 -16.56
N THR A 3 -19.87 2.55 -16.33
CA THR A 3 -20.53 2.52 -15.01
C THR A 3 -20.84 1.10 -14.55
N LEU A 4 -21.25 0.22 -15.45
CA LEU A 4 -21.47 -1.21 -15.15
C LEU A 4 -20.19 -1.93 -14.74
N GLY A 5 -19.07 -1.65 -15.41
CA GLY A 5 -17.75 -2.20 -15.05
C GLY A 5 -17.28 -1.74 -13.68
N ALA A 6 -17.45 -0.46 -13.35
CA ALA A 6 -17.10 0.09 -12.04
C ALA A 6 -17.93 -0.52 -10.91
N ILE A 7 -19.24 -0.65 -11.08
CA ILE A 7 -20.14 -1.28 -10.11
C ILE A 7 -19.76 -2.75 -9.90
N LEU A 8 -19.50 -3.48 -10.99
CA LEU A 8 -19.11 -4.89 -10.92
C LEU A 8 -17.78 -5.08 -10.17
N THR A 9 -16.78 -4.23 -10.40
CA THR A 9 -15.50 -4.30 -9.69
C THR A 9 -15.64 -3.99 -8.20
N ILE A 10 -16.46 -3.00 -7.83
CA ILE A 10 -16.72 -2.65 -6.43
C ILE A 10 -17.42 -3.80 -5.69
N LEU A 11 -18.32 -4.53 -6.34
CA LEU A 11 -19.03 -5.67 -5.76
C LEU A 11 -18.17 -6.95 -5.71
N LEU A 12 -17.39 -7.21 -6.77
CA LEU A 12 -16.57 -8.42 -6.84
C LEU A 12 -15.33 -8.37 -5.94
N ALA A 13 -14.72 -7.21 -5.74
CA ALA A 13 -13.51 -7.09 -4.94
C ALA A 13 -13.69 -7.57 -3.47
N PRO A 14 -14.74 -7.15 -2.72
CA PRO A 14 -14.97 -7.64 -1.38
C PRO A 14 -15.37 -9.12 -1.35
N LEU A 15 -16.11 -9.60 -2.35
CA LEU A 15 -16.49 -10.99 -2.48
C LEU A 15 -15.26 -11.90 -2.68
N VAL A 16 -14.37 -11.54 -3.60
CA VAL A 16 -13.10 -12.26 -3.83
C VAL A 16 -12.22 -12.22 -2.58
N HIS A 17 -12.18 -11.08 -1.88
CA HIS A 17 -11.44 -10.97 -0.63
C HIS A 17 -12.01 -11.86 0.49
N ALA A 18 -13.33 -11.93 0.61
CA ALA A 18 -14.00 -12.80 1.59
C ALA A 18 -13.79 -14.29 1.29
N ILE A 19 -13.85 -14.69 0.02
CA ILE A 19 -13.56 -16.06 -0.42
C ILE A 19 -12.09 -16.42 -0.13
N ARG A 20 -11.14 -15.54 -0.46
CA ARG A 20 -9.71 -15.74 -0.15
C ARG A 20 -9.42 -15.92 1.34
N ARG A 21 -10.13 -15.20 2.21
CA ARG A 21 -9.99 -15.38 3.66
C ARG A 21 -10.49 -16.74 4.15
N ARG A 22 -11.52 -17.30 3.51
CA ARG A 22 -12.11 -18.58 3.91
C ARG A 22 -11.32 -19.80 3.44
N THR A 23 -10.59 -19.71 2.33
CA THR A 23 -9.93 -20.86 1.69
C THR A 23 -8.59 -21.27 2.30
N GLY A 24 -8.17 -20.65 3.42
CA GLY A 24 -7.00 -21.11 4.19
C GLY A 24 -5.68 -21.12 3.43
N TYR A 25 -5.46 -20.16 2.55
CA TYR A 25 -4.22 -20.05 1.77
C TYR A 25 -2.98 -19.93 2.67
N ALA A 26 -1.86 -20.45 2.17
CA ALA A 26 -0.58 -20.25 2.81
C ALA A 26 -0.34 -18.75 3.05
N GLY A 27 -0.03 -18.37 4.28
CA GLY A 27 0.32 -17.01 4.66
C GLY A 27 1.79 -16.74 4.36
N ALA A 28 2.13 -15.47 4.11
CA ALA A 28 3.52 -15.04 4.07
C ALA A 28 3.90 -14.43 5.43
N CYS A 29 5.05 -14.79 5.96
CA CYS A 29 5.57 -14.25 7.21
C CYS A 29 5.91 -12.76 7.04
N ILE A 30 5.34 -11.89 7.89
CA ILE A 30 5.57 -10.44 7.82
C ILE A 30 7.07 -10.10 8.00
N LYS A 31 7.83 -10.91 8.76
CA LYS A 31 9.24 -10.64 9.00
C LYS A 31 10.13 -11.09 7.85
N CYS A 32 10.09 -12.36 7.45
CA CYS A 32 11.03 -12.93 6.48
C CYS A 32 10.41 -13.27 5.10
N GLY A 33 9.11 -13.02 4.89
CA GLY A 33 8.43 -13.29 3.62
C GLY A 33 8.18 -14.76 3.31
N ARG A 34 8.74 -15.69 4.10
CA ARG A 34 8.59 -17.12 3.86
C ARG A 34 7.14 -17.55 3.97
N THR A 35 6.65 -18.31 3.00
CA THR A 35 5.31 -18.87 3.02
C THR A 35 5.18 -19.94 4.10
N TYR A 36 4.07 -19.97 4.81
CA TYR A 36 3.76 -20.96 5.83
C TYR A 36 2.27 -21.28 5.84
N CYS A 37 1.93 -22.48 6.30
CA CYS A 37 0.54 -22.86 6.54
C CYS A 37 0.12 -22.41 7.94
N PRO A 38 -0.90 -21.54 8.11
CA PRO A 38 -1.34 -21.08 9.43
C PRO A 38 -1.87 -22.22 10.32
N ARG A 39 -2.42 -23.28 9.69
CA ARG A 39 -2.97 -24.45 10.41
C ARG A 39 -1.90 -25.51 10.72
N CYS A 40 -0.86 -25.61 9.86
CA CYS A 40 0.16 -26.67 9.97
C CYS A 40 1.37 -26.26 10.82
N LYS A 41 1.50 -25.00 11.22
CA LYS A 41 2.65 -24.55 12.02
C LYS A 41 2.53 -25.06 13.46
N SER A 42 3.66 -25.45 14.03
CA SER A 42 3.76 -25.96 15.39
C SER A 42 3.65 -24.89 16.47
N ALA A 43 3.90 -23.63 16.13
CA ALA A 43 3.87 -22.51 17.04
C ALA A 43 2.70 -21.57 16.68
N HIS A 44 1.77 -21.38 17.60
CA HIS A 44 0.51 -20.65 17.37
C HIS A 44 0.46 -19.26 18.02
N GLU A 45 1.55 -18.81 18.65
CA GLU A 45 1.62 -17.55 19.40
C GLU A 45 1.42 -16.30 18.51
N SER A 46 1.60 -16.42 17.22
CA SER A 46 1.31 -15.34 16.27
C SER A 46 0.71 -15.87 14.98
N ALA A 47 -0.37 -15.25 14.53
CA ALA A 47 -1.00 -15.57 13.23
C ALA A 47 -0.18 -15.11 12.02
N THR A 48 0.74 -14.15 12.21
CA THR A 48 1.44 -13.45 11.12
C THR A 48 2.89 -13.86 10.95
N PHE A 49 3.45 -14.65 11.86
CA PHE A 49 4.85 -15.10 11.84
C PHE A 49 4.95 -16.60 11.51
N CYS A 50 5.99 -16.99 10.78
CA CYS A 50 6.35 -18.39 10.63
C CYS A 50 6.96 -18.94 11.94
N THR A 51 6.99 -20.26 12.11
CA THR A 51 7.51 -20.92 13.32
C THR A 51 8.92 -20.44 13.71
N GLN A 52 9.83 -20.31 12.75
CA GLN A 52 11.21 -19.86 13.02
C GLN A 52 11.24 -18.41 13.55
N CYS A 53 10.44 -17.51 12.98
CA CYS A 53 10.36 -16.14 13.47
C CYS A 53 9.70 -16.05 14.85
N ILE A 54 8.76 -16.93 15.18
CA ILE A 54 8.18 -17.02 16.52
C ILE A 54 9.25 -17.38 17.54
N HIS A 55 10.06 -18.43 17.28
CA HIS A 55 11.14 -18.82 18.21
C HIS A 55 12.19 -17.73 18.40
N ILE A 56 12.56 -17.01 17.35
CA ILE A 56 13.62 -15.99 17.42
C ILE A 56 13.13 -14.69 18.08
N TYR A 57 11.93 -14.25 17.76
CA TYR A 57 11.43 -12.91 18.17
C TYR A 57 10.51 -12.94 19.40
N LEU A 58 9.70 -13.99 19.56
CA LEU A 58 8.73 -14.09 20.66
C LEU A 58 9.27 -14.96 21.79
N LYS A 59 9.66 -16.20 21.52
CA LYS A 59 10.09 -17.13 22.57
C LYS A 59 11.52 -16.88 23.03
N ARG A 60 12.40 -16.47 22.12
CA ARG A 60 13.83 -16.25 22.33
C ARG A 60 14.59 -17.46 22.88
N ASP A 61 14.04 -18.67 22.74
CA ASP A 61 14.55 -19.89 23.38
C ASP A 61 15.49 -20.65 22.44
N GLY A 62 16.57 -21.18 23.00
CA GLY A 62 17.34 -22.33 22.48
C GLY A 62 17.92 -22.25 21.08
N VAL A 63 17.85 -21.09 20.42
CA VAL A 63 18.35 -20.94 19.04
C VAL A 63 19.83 -20.55 19.08
N SER A 64 20.69 -21.30 18.37
CA SER A 64 22.12 -20.98 18.28
C SER A 64 22.34 -19.57 17.71
N MET A 65 23.41 -18.90 18.16
CA MET A 65 23.73 -17.54 17.71
C MET A 65 23.97 -17.47 16.19
N ALA A 66 24.52 -18.53 15.60
CA ALA A 66 24.74 -18.63 14.16
C ALA A 66 23.42 -18.64 13.38
N THR A 67 22.45 -19.47 13.80
CA THR A 67 21.11 -19.54 13.20
C THR A 67 20.35 -18.23 13.35
N LYS A 68 20.50 -17.57 14.50
CA LYS A 68 19.87 -16.27 14.75
C LYS A 68 20.43 -15.20 13.81
N ARG A 69 21.76 -15.13 13.63
CA ARG A 69 22.39 -14.17 12.70
C ARG A 69 21.94 -14.40 11.25
N ALA A 70 22.01 -15.63 10.76
CA ALA A 70 21.56 -15.97 9.42
C ALA A 70 20.08 -15.58 9.17
N LYS A 71 19.22 -15.80 10.18
CA LYS A 71 17.81 -15.42 10.06
C LYS A 71 17.58 -13.92 10.12
N LEU A 72 18.34 -13.18 10.91
CA LEU A 72 18.29 -11.72 10.95
C LEU A 72 18.71 -11.12 9.60
N GLU A 73 19.71 -11.68 8.95
CA GLU A 73 20.17 -11.27 7.62
C GLU A 73 19.09 -11.52 6.56
N GLU A 74 18.45 -12.70 6.56
CA GLU A 74 17.32 -13.02 5.69
C GLU A 74 16.15 -12.03 5.90
N VAL A 75 15.83 -11.71 7.16
CA VAL A 75 14.78 -10.76 7.51
C VAL A 75 15.13 -9.34 7.03
N SER A 76 16.36 -8.89 7.25
CA SER A 76 16.80 -7.54 6.83
C SER A 76 16.76 -7.39 5.30
N GLY A 77 17.21 -8.40 4.57
CA GLY A 77 17.14 -8.43 3.11
C GLY A 77 15.71 -8.37 2.58
N HIS A 78 14.82 -9.19 3.16
CA HIS A 78 13.39 -9.19 2.78
C HIS A 78 12.72 -7.85 3.08
N GLN A 79 12.93 -7.29 4.27
CA GLN A 79 12.34 -6.01 4.66
C GLN A 79 12.90 -4.84 3.84
N GLY A 80 14.19 -4.86 3.54
CA GLY A 80 14.82 -3.88 2.64
C GLY A 80 14.20 -3.90 1.24
N GLY A 81 14.05 -5.09 0.66
CA GLY A 81 13.40 -5.28 -0.64
C GLY A 81 11.94 -4.85 -0.66
N MET A 82 11.18 -5.19 0.39
CA MET A 82 9.80 -4.73 0.53
C MET A 82 9.72 -3.19 0.64
N LEU A 83 10.59 -2.58 1.43
CA LEU A 83 10.61 -1.13 1.59
C LEU A 83 10.96 -0.43 0.28
N ALA A 84 11.95 -0.92 -0.47
CA ALA A 84 12.29 -0.39 -1.78
C ALA A 84 11.10 -0.48 -2.75
N ARG A 85 10.47 -1.66 -2.86
CA ARG A 85 9.28 -1.86 -3.70
C ARG A 85 8.13 -0.94 -3.30
N ASN A 86 7.90 -0.79 -2.00
CA ASN A 86 6.82 0.06 -1.49
C ASN A 86 7.08 1.55 -1.76
N ARG A 87 8.33 2.00 -1.70
CA ARG A 87 8.74 3.35 -2.11
C ARG A 87 8.45 3.59 -3.59
N TRP A 88 8.83 2.65 -4.46
CA TRP A 88 8.52 2.71 -5.89
C TRP A 88 7.01 2.80 -6.13
N LEU A 89 6.23 1.92 -5.53
CA LEU A 89 4.76 1.95 -5.66
C LEU A 89 4.17 3.27 -5.17
N ALA A 90 4.65 3.81 -4.04
CA ALA A 90 4.15 5.07 -3.49
C ALA A 90 4.46 6.27 -4.39
N THR A 91 5.58 6.24 -5.12
CA THR A 91 5.96 7.31 -6.04
C THR A 91 5.03 7.38 -7.24
N PHE A 92 4.68 6.23 -7.83
CA PHE A 92 3.83 6.18 -9.02
C PHE A 92 2.33 6.13 -8.71
N LEU A 93 1.94 5.53 -7.59
CA LEU A 93 0.55 5.35 -7.19
C LEU A 93 0.29 6.07 -5.85
N PRO A 94 -0.11 7.35 -5.88
CA PRO A 94 -0.43 8.09 -4.67
C PRO A 94 -1.57 7.39 -3.92
N GLY A 95 -1.42 7.26 -2.60
CA GLY A 95 -2.33 6.47 -1.77
C GLY A 95 -1.90 5.03 -1.51
N SER A 96 -1.04 4.43 -2.34
CA SER A 96 -0.57 3.04 -2.14
C SER A 96 0.18 2.84 -0.81
N ALA A 97 0.90 3.85 -0.35
CA ALA A 97 1.58 3.85 0.94
C ALA A 97 0.60 3.60 2.11
N GLN A 98 -0.54 4.28 2.11
CA GLN A 98 -1.57 4.16 3.13
C GLN A 98 -2.26 2.78 3.08
N PHE A 99 -2.45 2.22 1.87
CA PHE A 99 -2.97 0.85 1.74
C PHE A 99 -2.02 -0.18 2.37
N ILE A 100 -0.72 -0.04 2.16
CA ILE A 100 0.31 -0.90 2.74
C ILE A 100 0.33 -0.78 4.28
N GLU A 101 0.04 0.41 4.81
CA GLU A 101 -0.07 0.68 6.24
C GLU A 101 -1.37 0.18 6.88
N GLY A 102 -2.30 -0.36 6.09
CA GLY A 102 -3.63 -0.77 6.55
C GLY A 102 -4.62 0.38 6.73
N ARG A 103 -4.24 1.61 6.38
CA ARG A 103 -5.10 2.80 6.42
C ARG A 103 -5.87 2.94 5.09
N THR A 104 -6.71 1.96 4.81
CA THR A 104 -7.40 1.82 3.52
C THR A 104 -8.27 3.02 3.17
N VAL A 105 -9.00 3.57 4.15
CA VAL A 105 -9.87 4.75 3.93
C VAL A 105 -9.05 5.96 3.51
N ALA A 106 -7.96 6.27 4.22
CA ALA A 106 -7.09 7.39 3.87
C ALA A 106 -6.43 7.22 2.50
N GLY A 107 -6.01 5.98 2.17
CA GLY A 107 -5.46 5.64 0.86
C GLY A 107 -6.47 5.83 -0.27
N THR A 108 -7.71 5.40 -0.09
CA THR A 108 -8.78 5.55 -1.08
C THR A 108 -9.12 7.02 -1.32
N ILE A 109 -9.33 7.79 -0.25
CA ILE A 109 -9.63 9.22 -0.35
C ILE A 109 -8.49 9.97 -1.05
N GLY A 110 -7.24 9.69 -0.66
CA GLY A 110 -6.07 10.33 -1.26
C GLY A 110 -5.90 10.01 -2.74
N ALA A 111 -6.05 8.75 -3.13
CA ALA A 111 -5.99 8.32 -4.52
C ALA A 111 -7.13 8.96 -5.34
N PHE A 112 -8.34 9.01 -4.80
CA PHE A 112 -9.49 9.64 -5.45
C PHE A 112 -9.26 11.13 -5.67
N LEU A 113 -8.83 11.87 -4.65
CA LEU A 113 -8.54 13.30 -4.76
C LEU A 113 -7.42 13.58 -5.76
N PHE A 114 -6.37 12.76 -5.78
CA PHE A 114 -5.29 12.91 -6.74
C PHE A 114 -5.79 12.74 -8.17
N VAL A 115 -6.54 11.67 -8.45
CA VAL A 115 -7.13 11.42 -9.78
C VAL A 115 -8.11 12.54 -10.14
N PHE A 116 -8.89 13.03 -9.19
CA PHE A 116 -9.82 14.16 -9.39
C PHE A 116 -9.07 15.43 -9.83
N PHE A 117 -8.01 15.85 -9.12
CA PHE A 117 -7.27 17.04 -9.46
C PHE A 117 -6.51 16.91 -10.79
N ILE A 118 -5.93 15.75 -11.09
CA ILE A 118 -5.31 15.49 -12.39
C ILE A 118 -6.36 15.53 -13.51
N SER A 119 -7.52 14.91 -13.30
CA SER A 119 -8.61 14.95 -14.28
C SER A 119 -9.11 16.36 -14.51
N LEU A 120 -9.27 17.15 -13.44
CA LEU A 120 -9.66 18.56 -13.54
C LEU A 120 -8.62 19.37 -14.34
N ALA A 121 -7.33 19.16 -14.09
CA ALA A 121 -6.26 19.83 -14.83
C ALA A 121 -6.25 19.48 -16.32
N LEU A 122 -6.46 18.20 -16.66
CA LEU A 122 -6.46 17.71 -18.04
C LEU A 122 -7.73 18.10 -18.80
N LEU A 123 -8.88 18.03 -18.16
CA LEU A 123 -10.18 18.32 -18.76
C LEU A 123 -10.57 19.79 -18.67
N SER A 124 -9.79 20.64 -17.98
CA SER A 124 -10.08 22.07 -17.81
C SER A 124 -10.35 22.77 -19.14
N GLY A 125 -9.67 22.38 -20.22
CA GLY A 125 -9.93 22.93 -21.56
C GLY A 125 -11.29 22.56 -22.16
N ARG A 126 -11.88 21.43 -21.75
CA ARG A 126 -13.18 20.93 -22.28
C ARG A 126 -14.38 21.27 -21.38
N LEU A 127 -14.15 21.25 -20.06
CA LEU A 127 -15.20 21.49 -19.05
C LEU A 127 -15.29 22.98 -18.65
N ALA A 128 -14.27 23.78 -18.92
CA ALA A 128 -14.15 25.14 -18.46
C ALA A 128 -15.06 26.19 -19.14
N PRO A 129 -15.67 25.98 -20.33
CA PRO A 129 -16.64 26.96 -20.80
C PRO A 129 -17.79 27.19 -19.83
N VAL A 130 -18.10 26.17 -18.99
CA VAL A 130 -19.19 26.21 -18.01
C VAL A 130 -18.73 26.79 -16.66
N LEU A 131 -17.47 26.56 -16.26
CA LEU A 131 -16.97 26.89 -14.93
C LEU A 131 -16.18 28.21 -14.87
N ALA A 132 -15.55 28.61 -15.97
CA ALA A 132 -14.69 29.81 -16.01
C ALA A 132 -14.74 30.46 -17.41
N PRO A 133 -15.54 31.52 -17.61
CA PRO A 133 -15.57 32.27 -18.85
C PRO A 133 -14.29 33.12 -18.95
N GLY A 134 -13.32 32.67 -19.74
CA GLY A 134 -12.08 33.40 -20.00
C GLY A 134 -10.82 32.54 -19.93
N ASP A 135 -9.87 32.81 -20.82
CA ASP A 135 -8.64 32.02 -20.91
C ASP A 135 -7.75 32.10 -19.69
N ALA A 136 -7.70 33.30 -19.04
CA ALA A 136 -6.95 33.51 -17.81
C ALA A 136 -7.53 32.69 -16.63
N ALA A 137 -8.85 32.62 -16.50
CA ALA A 137 -9.51 31.85 -15.45
C ALA A 137 -9.27 30.33 -15.64
N ARG A 138 -9.30 29.83 -16.87
CA ARG A 138 -8.99 28.43 -17.20
C ARG A 138 -7.54 28.08 -16.85
N MET A 139 -6.61 28.95 -17.17
CA MET A 139 -5.19 28.77 -16.83
C MET A 139 -4.99 28.75 -15.32
N LEU A 140 -5.65 29.63 -14.58
CA LEU A 140 -5.60 29.65 -13.12
C LEU A 140 -6.11 28.33 -12.52
N VAL A 141 -7.29 27.86 -12.93
CA VAL A 141 -7.87 26.58 -12.48
C VAL A 141 -6.91 25.41 -12.73
N ARG A 142 -6.28 25.37 -13.90
CA ARG A 142 -5.32 24.34 -14.25
C ARG A 142 -4.09 24.37 -13.35
N ILE A 143 -3.51 25.57 -13.12
CA ILE A 143 -2.34 25.73 -12.26
C ILE A 143 -2.67 25.32 -10.82
N VAL A 144 -3.80 25.79 -10.28
CA VAL A 144 -4.24 25.44 -8.93
C VAL A 144 -4.49 23.94 -8.78
N ALA A 145 -5.15 23.31 -9.76
CA ALA A 145 -5.39 21.86 -9.74
C ALA A 145 -4.08 21.06 -9.74
N ILE A 146 -3.11 21.43 -10.58
CA ILE A 146 -1.79 20.78 -10.60
C ILE A 146 -1.06 20.99 -9.27
N ALA A 147 -1.06 22.21 -8.72
CA ALA A 147 -0.42 22.50 -7.45
C ALA A 147 -1.01 21.67 -6.31
N LEU A 148 -2.34 21.55 -6.24
CA LEU A 148 -3.03 20.73 -5.25
C LEU A 148 -2.71 19.22 -5.43
N ALA A 149 -2.66 18.73 -6.66
CA ALA A 149 -2.26 17.35 -6.95
C ALA A 149 -0.83 17.05 -6.47
N VAL A 150 0.12 17.97 -6.74
CA VAL A 150 1.52 17.83 -6.31
C VAL A 150 1.65 17.87 -4.78
N ILE A 151 0.98 18.81 -4.11
CA ILE A 151 0.97 18.91 -2.64
C ILE A 151 0.42 17.61 -2.03
N LEU A 152 -0.71 17.14 -2.54
CA LEU A 152 -1.33 15.90 -2.09
C LEU A 152 -0.41 14.70 -2.31
N TRP A 153 0.24 14.62 -3.46
CA TRP A 153 1.21 13.57 -3.78
C TRP A 153 2.39 13.56 -2.81
N ILE A 154 2.99 14.73 -2.53
CA ILE A 154 4.07 14.86 -1.56
C ILE A 154 3.60 14.41 -0.18
N PHE A 155 2.43 14.90 0.27
CA PHE A 155 1.90 14.57 1.59
C PHE A 155 1.63 13.06 1.75
N MET A 156 1.16 12.40 0.70
CA MET A 156 0.89 10.97 0.70
C MET A 156 2.15 10.10 0.62
N THR A 157 3.21 10.56 -0.04
CA THR A 157 4.44 9.79 -0.23
C THR A 157 5.45 10.00 0.90
N LEU A 158 5.50 11.18 1.52
CA LEU A 158 6.47 11.54 2.54
C LEU A 158 6.59 10.52 3.71
N PRO A 159 5.51 9.98 4.27
CA PRO A 159 5.59 9.05 5.39
C PRO A 159 6.40 7.79 5.08
N ILE A 160 6.31 7.25 3.85
CA ILE A 160 7.01 6.01 3.48
C ILE A 160 8.51 6.23 3.28
N TYR A 161 8.92 7.43 2.88
CA TYR A 161 10.34 7.79 2.76
C TYR A 161 11.00 8.04 4.12
N ARG A 162 10.24 8.48 5.11
CA ARG A 162 10.73 8.66 6.50
C ARG A 162 10.91 7.33 7.25
N ARG A 163 10.28 6.25 6.79
CA ARG A 163 10.44 4.94 7.43
C ARG A 163 11.83 4.38 7.18
N ARG A 164 12.51 4.02 8.27
CA ARG A 164 13.74 3.23 8.26
C ARG A 164 13.40 1.76 8.55
N VAL A 165 14.24 0.85 8.08
CA VAL A 165 14.17 -0.57 8.47
C VAL A 165 14.42 -0.62 9.98
N SER A 166 13.41 -0.94 10.78
CA SER A 166 13.58 -1.22 12.21
C SER A 166 13.86 -2.71 12.35
N LEU A 167 15.10 -3.06 12.61
CA LEU A 167 15.53 -4.41 12.98
C LEU A 167 14.98 -4.83 14.34
#